data_7baa6bd058b3fa38f2f00d0084cd9403
#
_entry.id   7baa6bd058b3fa38f2f00d0084cd9403
#
_cell.length_a   1.000
_cell.length_b   1.000
_cell.length_c   1.000
_cell.angle_alpha   90.00
_cell.angle_beta   90.00
_cell.angle_gamma   90.00
#
_symmetry.space_group_name_H-M   'P 1'
#
loop_
_entity.id
_entity.type
_entity.pdbx_description
1 polymer ?
#
loop_
_entity_poly.entity_id
_entity_poly.type
_entity_poly.pdbx_seq_one_letter_code
_entity_poly.pdbx_strand_id
1 'polypeptide(L)'
;RSSDLIMAGYEYKGDMPFKNVYFTGIVRDKLGRKMSKSLGNSPDPLELIDKYGADGVRMGMMLAAPAGNDILFDDALCEQGRNFNNKIWNAFRLVKGWEVADIAQPEYARLATEWFESMLAKTAAEVADLFGKYRLSEALMAVYKLFWDEFSSWYLEMIKPAYGQPIDKATYEKTLGFFDNLLKLLHPFMPFITEELWQHIYDRKEGESLMVQQLNIPTACNEIIVKEFEVVKEVIGGIRTIRLQKNIVQKETLELQVVGVNPVATFNPVITKLCNLSSIEAVENKADGSGSFMIGTTEYAIPLGNLINTEEELAKLEADLKYQEGFLQSVLKKLSNEKFVSKAPANVIDMERKKQADAESKIASLKESIAALKK
;
A
#
# COMPACT_ATOMS: atom_id res chain seq x y z
N ARG A 1 -6.65 25.79 34.80
CA ARG A 1 -7.55 26.05 33.64
C ARG A 1 -6.91 27.11 32.74
N SER A 2 -7.19 27.10 31.43
CA SER A 2 -6.63 28.09 30.50
C SER A 2 -7.04 29.53 30.86
N SER A 3 -8.27 29.74 31.32
CA SER A 3 -8.72 31.06 31.83
C SER A 3 -7.89 31.57 33.00
N ASP A 4 -7.55 30.71 33.95
CA ASP A 4 -6.75 31.10 35.11
C ASP A 4 -5.33 31.50 34.70
N LEU A 5 -4.75 30.79 33.71
CA LEU A 5 -3.43 31.13 33.17
C LEU A 5 -3.46 32.44 32.37
N ILE A 6 -4.52 32.71 31.61
CA ILE A 6 -4.70 33.98 30.88
C ILE A 6 -4.77 35.14 31.89
N MET A 7 -5.61 35.03 32.94
CA MET A 7 -5.75 36.05 33.98
C MET A 7 -4.44 36.29 34.68
N ALA A 8 -3.74 35.27 35.13
CA ALA A 8 -2.44 35.39 35.77
C ALA A 8 -1.36 35.97 34.83
N GLY A 9 -1.37 35.59 33.54
CA GLY A 9 -0.46 36.11 32.53
C GLY A 9 -0.61 37.64 32.38
N TYR A 10 -1.82 38.12 32.23
CA TYR A 10 -2.08 39.54 32.10
C TYR A 10 -1.82 40.29 33.40
N GLU A 11 -2.22 39.74 34.55
CA GLU A 11 -2.04 40.40 35.84
C GLU A 11 -0.55 40.56 36.23
N TYR A 12 0.25 39.47 36.05
CA TYR A 12 1.63 39.47 36.57
C TYR A 12 2.71 39.73 35.51
N LYS A 13 2.41 39.53 34.21
CA LYS A 13 3.37 39.69 33.10
C LYS A 13 2.90 40.67 32.03
N GLY A 14 1.64 41.09 32.02
CA GLY A 14 1.06 41.96 30.99
C GLY A 14 0.98 41.34 29.61
N ASP A 15 1.06 40.01 29.50
CA ASP A 15 1.12 39.31 28.22
C ASP A 15 0.34 37.98 28.23
N MET A 16 0.01 37.51 27.04
CA MET A 16 -0.65 36.24 26.85
C MET A 16 0.32 35.07 27.14
N PRO A 17 -0.03 34.10 28.02
CA PRO A 17 0.87 33.01 28.40
C PRO A 17 1.11 31.97 27.30
N PHE A 18 0.34 31.97 26.20
CA PHE A 18 0.46 31.04 25.07
C PHE A 18 -0.08 31.67 23.79
N LYS A 19 0.53 31.30 22.65
CA LYS A 19 0.13 31.76 21.31
C LYS A 19 -0.91 30.84 20.66
N ASN A 20 -0.83 29.53 20.92
CA ASN A 20 -1.67 28.53 20.33
C ASN A 20 -2.39 27.73 21.40
N VAL A 21 -3.66 27.41 21.15
CA VAL A 21 -4.47 26.53 21.97
C VAL A 21 -4.98 25.39 21.12
N TYR A 22 -4.61 24.18 21.48
CA TYR A 22 -5.07 22.97 20.82
C TYR A 22 -5.95 22.15 21.75
N PHE A 23 -7.21 21.96 21.36
CA PHE A 23 -8.15 21.13 22.12
C PHE A 23 -8.10 19.71 21.64
N THR A 24 -7.67 18.78 22.51
CA THR A 24 -7.74 17.36 22.24
C THR A 24 -9.15 16.84 22.48
N GLY A 25 -9.54 15.80 21.73
CA GLY A 25 -10.80 15.10 21.96
C GLY A 25 -10.80 14.30 23.26
N ILE A 26 -12.01 13.97 23.74
CA ILE A 26 -12.20 13.07 24.88
C ILE A 26 -12.19 11.63 24.32
N VAL A 27 -11.50 10.73 25.03
CA VAL A 27 -11.49 9.31 24.67
C VAL A 27 -12.83 8.66 25.05
N ARG A 28 -13.49 8.06 24.08
CA ARG A 28 -14.75 7.35 24.20
C ARG A 28 -14.59 5.90 23.74
N ASP A 29 -15.48 5.03 24.20
CA ASP A 29 -15.52 3.65 23.70
C ASP A 29 -16.08 3.57 22.26
N LYS A 30 -16.05 2.38 21.65
CA LYS A 30 -16.56 2.13 20.28
C LYS A 30 -18.01 2.56 20.06
N LEU A 31 -18.80 2.67 21.12
CA LEU A 31 -20.20 3.09 21.09
C LEU A 31 -20.36 4.60 21.32
N GLY A 32 -19.27 5.34 21.41
CA GLY A 32 -19.27 6.78 21.67
C GLY A 32 -19.57 7.17 23.12
N ARG A 33 -19.61 6.20 24.06
CA ARG A 33 -19.86 6.46 25.47
C ARG A 33 -18.58 6.94 26.17
N LYS A 34 -18.73 7.81 27.14
CA LYS A 34 -17.62 8.25 27.99
C LYS A 34 -17.03 7.05 28.73
N MET A 35 -15.71 6.91 28.69
CA MET A 35 -15.01 5.86 29.43
C MET A 35 -15.07 6.12 30.93
N SER A 36 -15.37 5.09 31.71
CA SER A 36 -15.30 5.12 33.16
C SER A 36 -15.00 3.74 33.73
N LYS A 37 -14.33 3.73 34.90
CA LYS A 37 -14.04 2.47 35.61
C LYS A 37 -15.31 1.75 36.03
N SER A 38 -16.37 2.49 36.43
CA SER A 38 -17.65 1.93 36.84
C SER A 38 -18.43 1.23 35.72
N LEU A 39 -18.22 1.63 34.45
CA LEU A 39 -18.81 0.98 33.29
C LEU A 39 -17.94 -0.16 32.73
N GLY A 40 -16.72 -0.35 33.25
CA GLY A 40 -15.79 -1.37 32.76
C GLY A 40 -15.36 -1.19 31.31
N ASN A 41 -15.56 0.00 30.72
CA ASN A 41 -15.24 0.32 29.34
C ASN A 41 -13.96 1.16 29.16
N SER A 42 -13.16 1.27 30.25
CA SER A 42 -11.87 1.95 30.23
C SER A 42 -10.75 0.90 30.36
N PRO A 43 -10.07 0.53 29.25
CA PRO A 43 -9.00 -0.44 29.32
C PRO A 43 -7.82 0.13 30.14
N ASP A 44 -7.07 -0.75 30.79
CA ASP A 44 -5.84 -0.37 31.48
C ASP A 44 -4.75 -0.08 30.44
N PRO A 45 -4.14 1.11 30.45
CA PRO A 45 -3.04 1.43 29.53
C PRO A 45 -1.85 0.47 29.63
N LEU A 46 -1.54 -0.07 30.81
CA LEU A 46 -0.44 -1.00 31.01
C LEU A 46 -0.73 -2.35 30.33
N GLU A 47 -1.95 -2.86 30.46
CA GLU A 47 -2.37 -4.08 29.75
C GLU A 47 -2.31 -3.89 28.22
N LEU A 48 -2.68 -2.71 27.72
CA LEU A 48 -2.55 -2.40 26.29
C LEU A 48 -1.08 -2.34 25.85
N ILE A 49 -0.20 -1.75 26.66
CA ILE A 49 1.24 -1.69 26.38
C ILE A 49 1.86 -3.08 26.39
N ASP A 50 1.49 -3.94 27.34
CA ASP A 50 1.98 -5.32 27.39
C ASP A 50 1.53 -6.13 26.16
N LYS A 51 0.33 -5.87 25.66
CA LYS A 51 -0.24 -6.60 24.53
C LYS A 51 0.25 -6.08 23.16
N TYR A 52 0.36 -4.77 22.99
CA TYR A 52 0.60 -4.12 21.69
C TYR A 52 1.93 -3.37 21.59
N GLY A 53 2.65 -3.22 22.70
CA GLY A 53 3.83 -2.37 22.81
C GLY A 53 3.47 -0.90 22.95
N ALA A 54 4.33 -0.12 23.58
CA ALA A 54 4.09 1.30 23.81
C ALA A 54 3.87 2.09 22.51
N ASP A 55 4.70 1.88 21.48
CA ASP A 55 4.55 2.53 20.17
C ASP A 55 3.28 2.09 19.45
N GLY A 56 2.85 0.83 19.60
CA GLY A 56 1.60 0.34 19.03
C GLY A 56 0.39 1.07 19.63
N VAL A 57 0.37 1.26 20.94
CA VAL A 57 -0.68 2.01 21.64
C VAL A 57 -0.66 3.49 21.26
N ARG A 58 0.54 4.12 21.23
CA ARG A 58 0.71 5.53 20.83
C ARG A 58 0.18 5.77 19.41
N MET A 59 0.57 4.92 18.47
CA MET A 59 0.09 4.99 17.09
C MET A 59 -1.42 4.81 17.00
N GLY A 60 -1.97 3.81 17.67
CA GLY A 60 -3.42 3.56 17.69
C GLY A 60 -4.22 4.74 18.21
N MET A 61 -3.77 5.34 19.31
CA MET A 61 -4.40 6.53 19.88
C MET A 61 -4.30 7.73 18.93
N MET A 62 -3.14 7.94 18.30
CA MET A 62 -2.93 9.08 17.41
C MET A 62 -3.74 8.94 16.10
N LEU A 63 -3.86 7.74 15.55
CA LEU A 63 -4.71 7.50 14.37
C LEU A 63 -6.20 7.73 14.65
N ALA A 64 -6.64 7.46 15.88
CA ALA A 64 -8.02 7.69 16.32
C ALA A 64 -8.31 9.15 16.71
N ALA A 65 -7.31 10.05 16.71
CA ALA A 65 -7.41 11.41 17.23
C ALA A 65 -7.46 12.48 16.14
N PRO A 66 -8.53 12.58 15.32
CA PRO A 66 -8.68 13.67 14.37
C PRO A 66 -8.82 15.00 15.12
N ALA A 67 -8.28 16.07 14.56
CA ALA A 67 -8.37 17.40 15.16
C ALA A 67 -9.84 17.82 15.38
N GLY A 68 -10.14 18.27 16.61
CA GLY A 68 -11.46 18.83 16.96
C GLY A 68 -12.59 17.84 17.24
N ASN A 69 -12.34 16.51 17.20
CA ASN A 69 -13.33 15.48 17.49
C ASN A 69 -12.92 14.60 18.66
N ASP A 70 -13.90 13.94 19.27
CA ASP A 70 -13.67 12.91 20.29
C ASP A 70 -12.98 11.68 19.67
N ILE A 71 -12.15 11.03 20.47
CA ILE A 71 -11.39 9.84 20.08
C ILE A 71 -12.25 8.61 20.36
N LEU A 72 -12.67 7.92 19.30
CA LEU A 72 -13.31 6.60 19.42
C LEU A 72 -12.21 5.53 19.51
N PHE A 73 -11.94 5.08 20.71
CA PHE A 73 -10.89 4.09 20.95
C PHE A 73 -11.33 2.70 20.50
N ASP A 74 -10.48 2.07 19.70
CA ASP A 74 -10.58 0.69 19.26
C ASP A 74 -9.23 -0.01 19.39
N ASP A 75 -9.19 -1.17 20.06
CA ASP A 75 -8.00 -2.02 20.19
C ASP A 75 -7.41 -2.41 18.84
N ALA A 76 -8.25 -2.52 17.80
CA ALA A 76 -7.78 -2.82 16.43
C ALA A 76 -6.77 -1.80 15.90
N LEU A 77 -6.86 -0.54 16.33
CA LEU A 77 -5.88 0.50 15.98
C LEU A 77 -4.55 0.28 16.69
N CYS A 78 -4.57 -0.18 17.94
CA CYS A 78 -3.34 -0.56 18.65
C CYS A 78 -2.69 -1.79 18.00
N GLU A 79 -3.49 -2.76 17.54
CA GLU A 79 -3.01 -3.90 16.77
C GLU A 79 -2.39 -3.49 15.43
N GLN A 80 -3.00 -2.54 14.73
CA GLN A 80 -2.42 -1.95 13.52
C GLN A 80 -1.05 -1.31 13.82
N GLY A 81 -0.94 -0.58 14.92
CA GLY A 81 0.33 0.00 15.40
C GLY A 81 1.40 -1.06 15.67
N ARG A 82 1.05 -2.14 16.36
CA ARG A 82 1.95 -3.28 16.59
C ARG A 82 2.39 -3.93 15.27
N ASN A 83 1.48 -4.14 14.34
CA ASN A 83 1.80 -4.71 13.04
C ASN A 83 2.71 -3.79 12.24
N PHE A 84 2.58 -2.48 12.40
CA PHE A 84 3.48 -1.51 11.79
C PHE A 84 4.88 -1.57 12.42
N ASN A 85 5.00 -1.66 13.74
CA ASN A 85 6.29 -1.92 14.41
C ASN A 85 6.99 -3.15 13.82
N ASN A 86 6.26 -4.26 13.68
CA ASN A 86 6.80 -5.48 13.10
C ASN A 86 7.25 -5.28 11.64
N LYS A 87 6.51 -4.49 10.87
CA LYS A 87 6.86 -4.16 9.48
C LYS A 87 8.15 -3.35 9.41
N ILE A 88 8.31 -2.33 10.27
CA ILE A 88 9.53 -1.51 10.36
C ILE A 88 10.73 -2.38 10.74
N TRP A 89 10.58 -3.19 11.77
CA TRP A 89 11.62 -4.10 12.23
C TRP A 89 12.06 -5.10 11.15
N ASN A 90 11.11 -5.72 10.47
CA ASN A 90 11.40 -6.68 9.40
C ASN A 90 12.07 -6.02 8.20
N ALA A 91 11.64 -4.81 7.81
CA ALA A 91 12.29 -4.04 6.75
C ALA A 91 13.75 -3.70 7.13
N PHE A 92 14.00 -3.30 8.38
CA PHE A 92 15.34 -3.04 8.88
C PHE A 92 16.22 -4.30 8.82
N ARG A 93 15.72 -5.43 9.35
CA ARG A 93 16.44 -6.70 9.29
C ARG A 93 16.76 -7.14 7.86
N LEU A 94 15.84 -6.94 6.94
CA LEU A 94 16.04 -7.25 5.52
C LEU A 94 17.22 -6.44 4.96
N VAL A 95 17.21 -5.11 5.16
CA VAL A 95 18.24 -4.21 4.63
C VAL A 95 19.61 -4.51 5.27
N LYS A 96 19.67 -4.65 6.59
CA LYS A 96 20.93 -4.93 7.32
C LYS A 96 21.47 -6.33 7.06
N GLY A 97 20.66 -7.25 6.56
CA GLY A 97 21.04 -8.60 6.19
C GLY A 97 21.62 -8.75 4.78
N TRP A 98 21.61 -7.70 3.98
CA TRP A 98 22.20 -7.77 2.62
C TRP A 98 23.73 -7.74 2.68
N GLU A 99 24.33 -8.55 1.83
CA GLU A 99 25.75 -8.48 1.54
C GLU A 99 26.03 -7.32 0.61
N VAL A 100 27.02 -6.48 0.90
CA VAL A 100 27.31 -5.24 0.15
C VAL A 100 28.60 -5.42 -0.64
N ALA A 101 28.57 -5.06 -1.92
CA ALA A 101 29.75 -5.09 -2.78
C ALA A 101 29.99 -3.75 -3.49
N ASP A 102 31.24 -3.47 -3.80
CA ASP A 102 31.65 -2.31 -4.59
C ASP A 102 31.52 -2.64 -6.09
N ILE A 103 30.26 -2.69 -6.54
CA ILE A 103 29.87 -2.96 -7.92
C ILE A 103 29.09 -1.77 -8.48
N ALA A 104 29.00 -1.68 -9.81
CA ALA A 104 28.24 -0.64 -10.48
C ALA A 104 26.75 -0.70 -10.08
N GLN A 105 26.16 0.46 -9.78
CA GLN A 105 24.74 0.58 -9.47
C GLN A 105 23.91 0.17 -10.68
N PRO A 106 23.01 -0.83 -10.56
CA PRO A 106 22.10 -1.20 -11.64
C PRO A 106 21.11 -0.07 -11.95
N GLU A 107 20.73 0.05 -13.22
CA GLU A 107 19.83 1.13 -13.67
C GLU A 107 18.46 1.10 -12.94
N TYR A 108 17.90 -0.09 -12.70
CA TYR A 108 16.66 -0.21 -11.92
C TYR A 108 16.80 0.33 -10.48
N ALA A 109 17.98 0.16 -9.87
CA ALA A 109 18.24 0.64 -8.52
C ALA A 109 18.45 2.15 -8.49
N ARG A 110 19.13 2.72 -9.50
CA ARG A 110 19.26 4.17 -9.69
C ARG A 110 17.89 4.84 -9.82
N LEU A 111 17.04 4.32 -10.70
CA LEU A 111 15.67 4.82 -10.90
C LEU A 111 14.81 4.69 -9.61
N ALA A 112 14.92 3.58 -8.92
CA ALA A 112 14.23 3.38 -7.66
C ALA A 112 14.66 4.40 -6.59
N THR A 113 15.96 4.68 -6.47
CA THR A 113 16.48 5.66 -5.51
C THR A 113 16.03 7.08 -5.86
N GLU A 114 16.06 7.49 -7.13
CA GLU A 114 15.57 8.80 -7.58
C GLU A 114 14.06 8.98 -7.32
N TRP A 115 13.29 7.97 -7.63
CA TRP A 115 11.87 7.98 -7.37
C TRP A 115 11.57 8.10 -5.87
N PHE A 116 12.19 7.26 -5.04
CA PHE A 116 11.90 7.28 -3.60
C PHE A 116 12.41 8.55 -2.92
N GLU A 117 13.52 9.12 -3.34
CA GLU A 117 14.01 10.43 -2.88
C GLU A 117 12.97 11.52 -3.13
N SER A 118 12.33 11.52 -4.30
CA SER A 118 11.24 12.44 -4.64
C SER A 118 9.98 12.20 -3.81
N MET A 119 9.61 10.93 -3.58
CA MET A 119 8.48 10.58 -2.70
C MET A 119 8.72 11.03 -1.25
N LEU A 120 9.93 10.83 -0.74
CA LEU A 120 10.32 11.26 0.60
C LEU A 120 10.26 12.79 0.73
N ALA A 121 10.79 13.53 -0.23
CA ALA A 121 10.74 14.99 -0.26
C ALA A 121 9.29 15.52 -0.28
N LYS A 122 8.45 14.95 -1.13
CA LYS A 122 7.03 15.31 -1.24
C LYS A 122 6.28 15.06 0.06
N THR A 123 6.45 13.88 0.64
CA THR A 123 5.75 13.53 1.89
C THR A 123 6.28 14.33 3.09
N ALA A 124 7.58 14.63 3.15
CA ALA A 124 8.12 15.48 4.21
C ALA A 124 7.55 16.91 4.17
N ALA A 125 7.36 17.47 2.96
CA ALA A 125 6.71 18.77 2.81
C ALA A 125 5.24 18.73 3.24
N GLU A 126 4.50 17.67 2.89
CA GLU A 126 3.12 17.44 3.35
C GLU A 126 3.05 17.32 4.87
N VAL A 127 3.93 16.54 5.47
CA VAL A 127 4.01 16.37 6.93
C VAL A 127 4.30 17.70 7.61
N ALA A 128 5.22 18.51 7.09
CA ALA A 128 5.53 19.83 7.65
C ALA A 128 4.31 20.77 7.61
N ASP A 129 3.55 20.79 6.51
CA ASP A 129 2.31 21.56 6.39
C ASP A 129 1.24 21.07 7.39
N LEU A 130 1.06 19.74 7.51
CA LEU A 130 0.11 19.14 8.45
C LEU A 130 0.48 19.45 9.91
N PHE A 131 1.77 19.40 10.27
CA PHE A 131 2.24 19.80 11.59
C PHE A 131 1.97 21.28 11.86
N GLY A 132 2.22 22.16 10.88
CA GLY A 132 1.91 23.59 10.97
C GLY A 132 0.41 23.87 11.21
N LYS A 133 -0.46 22.98 10.78
CA LYS A 133 -1.93 23.01 10.95
C LYS A 133 -2.41 22.20 12.15
N TYR A 134 -1.53 21.61 12.94
CA TYR A 134 -1.85 20.71 14.06
C TYR A 134 -2.66 19.46 13.66
N ARG A 135 -2.55 19.01 12.41
CA ARG A 135 -3.24 17.81 11.88
C ARG A 135 -2.37 16.57 12.07
N LEU A 136 -2.12 16.20 13.33
CA LEU A 136 -1.12 15.20 13.70
C LEU A 136 -1.48 13.77 13.25
N SER A 137 -2.76 13.42 13.31
CA SER A 137 -3.26 12.12 12.85
C SER A 137 -3.00 11.91 11.35
N GLU A 138 -3.23 12.96 10.55
CA GLU A 138 -3.00 12.92 9.11
C GLU A 138 -1.51 12.92 8.76
N ALA A 139 -0.69 13.67 9.53
CA ALA A 139 0.75 13.61 9.39
C ALA A 139 1.29 12.20 9.65
N LEU A 140 0.84 11.53 10.72
CA LEU A 140 1.18 10.14 10.99
C LEU A 140 0.74 9.21 9.85
N MET A 141 -0.48 9.40 9.32
CA MET A 141 -0.99 8.59 8.22
C MET A 141 -0.17 8.78 6.93
N ALA A 142 0.29 10.00 6.64
CA ALA A 142 1.17 10.27 5.50
C ALA A 142 2.51 9.50 5.63
N VAL A 143 3.14 9.55 6.80
CA VAL A 143 4.39 8.81 7.06
C VAL A 143 4.15 7.29 7.05
N TYR A 144 3.03 6.82 7.61
CA TYR A 144 2.65 5.41 7.57
C TYR A 144 2.55 4.90 6.14
N LYS A 145 1.84 5.61 5.26
CA LYS A 145 1.71 5.25 3.84
C LYS A 145 3.06 5.29 3.13
N LEU A 146 3.87 6.33 3.36
CA LEU A 146 5.20 6.41 2.78
C LEU A 146 6.06 5.19 3.16
N PHE A 147 6.02 4.77 4.41
CA PHE A 147 6.79 3.62 4.86
C PHE A 147 6.21 2.30 4.38
N TRP A 148 4.90 2.09 4.59
CA TRP A 148 4.26 0.79 4.31
C TRP A 148 4.12 0.54 2.82
N ASP A 149 3.53 1.49 2.10
CA ASP A 149 3.19 1.32 0.69
C ASP A 149 4.40 1.59 -0.21
N GLU A 150 5.03 2.77 -0.05
CA GLU A 150 6.05 3.19 -1.01
C GLU A 150 7.43 2.61 -0.70
N PHE A 151 7.92 2.74 0.54
CA PHE A 151 9.23 2.22 0.91
C PHE A 151 9.26 0.69 0.93
N SER A 152 8.38 0.08 1.73
CA SER A 152 8.45 -1.35 1.97
C SER A 152 7.88 -2.19 0.83
N SER A 153 6.76 -1.77 0.20
CA SER A 153 6.10 -2.57 -0.82
C SER A 153 6.64 -2.33 -2.23
N TRP A 154 7.21 -1.15 -2.51
CA TRP A 154 7.77 -0.84 -3.81
C TRP A 154 9.28 -0.67 -3.80
N TYR A 155 9.81 0.31 -3.06
CA TYR A 155 11.23 0.64 -3.11
C TYR A 155 12.11 -0.56 -2.76
N LEU A 156 11.88 -1.22 -1.62
CA LEU A 156 12.69 -2.37 -1.20
C LEU A 156 12.58 -3.53 -2.20
N GLU A 157 11.43 -3.79 -2.79
CA GLU A 157 11.30 -4.85 -3.80
C GLU A 157 12.02 -4.50 -5.11
N MET A 158 12.04 -3.21 -5.51
CA MET A 158 12.80 -2.77 -6.68
C MET A 158 14.30 -2.97 -6.50
N ILE A 159 14.86 -2.64 -5.34
CA ILE A 159 16.30 -2.70 -5.10
C ILE A 159 16.81 -4.04 -4.56
N LYS A 160 15.92 -4.87 -4.01
CA LYS A 160 16.27 -6.16 -3.42
C LYS A 160 17.16 -6.99 -4.35
N PRO A 161 18.37 -7.40 -3.90
CA PRO A 161 19.24 -8.22 -4.72
C PRO A 161 18.62 -9.60 -4.97
N ALA A 162 19.04 -10.27 -6.05
CA ALA A 162 18.68 -11.65 -6.30
C ALA A 162 19.25 -12.52 -5.17
N TYR A 163 18.62 -13.67 -4.93
CA TYR A 163 19.04 -14.56 -3.85
C TYR A 163 20.52 -14.95 -4.00
N GLY A 164 21.29 -14.75 -2.91
CA GLY A 164 22.73 -15.03 -2.88
C GLY A 164 23.60 -14.02 -3.65
N GLN A 165 23.06 -12.90 -4.09
CA GLN A 165 23.81 -11.84 -4.72
C GLN A 165 23.93 -10.62 -3.79
N PRO A 166 25.06 -9.89 -3.81
CA PRO A 166 25.23 -8.69 -3.03
C PRO A 166 24.43 -7.51 -3.66
N ILE A 167 24.11 -6.52 -2.83
CA ILE A 167 23.65 -5.22 -3.28
C ILE A 167 24.85 -4.30 -3.57
N ASP A 168 24.72 -3.41 -4.54
CA ASP A 168 25.71 -2.37 -4.77
C ASP A 168 25.77 -1.36 -3.62
N LYS A 169 26.97 -0.87 -3.33
CA LYS A 169 27.24 0.02 -2.20
C LYS A 169 26.45 1.33 -2.28
N ALA A 170 26.32 1.91 -3.47
CA ALA A 170 25.64 3.20 -3.65
C ALA A 170 24.15 3.09 -3.29
N THR A 171 23.46 2.05 -3.76
CA THR A 171 22.06 1.78 -3.41
C THR A 171 21.90 1.48 -1.93
N TYR A 172 22.81 0.69 -1.35
CA TYR A 172 22.75 0.36 0.07
C TYR A 172 22.88 1.58 0.97
N GLU A 173 23.87 2.44 0.73
CA GLU A 173 24.09 3.68 1.49
C GLU A 173 22.90 4.65 1.37
N LYS A 174 22.36 4.83 0.16
CA LYS A 174 21.13 5.60 -0.04
C LYS A 174 19.94 5.03 0.73
N THR A 175 19.79 3.70 0.75
CA THR A 175 18.73 3.02 1.48
C THR A 175 18.83 3.25 2.99
N LEU A 176 20.04 3.19 3.56
CA LEU A 176 20.26 3.53 4.97
C LEU A 176 19.91 5.01 5.26
N GLY A 177 20.26 5.92 4.35
CA GLY A 177 19.90 7.34 4.46
C GLY A 177 18.37 7.55 4.42
N PHE A 178 17.66 6.84 3.56
CA PHE A 178 16.19 6.87 3.54
C PHE A 178 15.60 6.31 4.82
N PHE A 179 16.15 5.22 5.34
CA PHE A 179 15.71 4.63 6.60
C PHE A 179 15.91 5.61 7.76
N ASP A 180 17.05 6.26 7.85
CA ASP A 180 17.36 7.30 8.86
C ASP A 180 16.31 8.43 8.84
N ASN A 181 15.97 8.95 7.66
CA ASN A 181 14.97 10.00 7.51
C ASN A 181 13.54 9.51 7.85
N LEU A 182 13.18 8.29 7.47
CA LEU A 182 11.89 7.68 7.81
C LEU A 182 11.75 7.51 9.33
N LEU A 183 12.81 7.07 10.02
CA LEU A 183 12.80 6.98 11.47
C LEU A 183 12.66 8.35 12.14
N LYS A 184 13.30 9.40 11.61
CA LYS A 184 13.15 10.78 12.10
C LYS A 184 11.72 11.29 11.94
N LEU A 185 11.06 11.01 10.80
CA LEU A 185 9.66 11.36 10.56
C LEU A 185 8.70 10.62 11.50
N LEU A 186 9.00 9.38 11.84
CA LEU A 186 8.18 8.55 12.73
C LEU A 186 8.42 8.84 14.22
N HIS A 187 9.59 9.34 14.58
CA HIS A 187 10.03 9.46 15.98
C HIS A 187 9.05 10.23 16.90
N PRO A 188 8.41 11.34 16.49
CA PRO A 188 7.43 12.02 17.32
C PRO A 188 6.24 11.14 17.75
N PHE A 189 5.91 10.14 16.94
CA PHE A 189 4.78 9.26 17.15
C PHE A 189 5.17 7.95 17.84
N MET A 190 6.31 7.36 17.44
CA MET A 190 6.78 6.03 17.80
C MET A 190 8.24 6.08 18.28
N PRO A 191 8.51 6.71 19.46
CA PRO A 191 9.87 7.04 19.88
C PRO A 191 10.73 5.82 20.24
N PHE A 192 10.14 4.70 20.68
CA PHE A 192 10.93 3.58 21.20
C PHE A 192 11.56 2.76 20.07
N ILE A 193 10.76 2.27 19.12
CA ILE A 193 11.29 1.49 17.99
C ILE A 193 12.19 2.33 17.08
N THR A 194 11.86 3.60 16.89
CA THR A 194 12.66 4.47 16.03
C THR A 194 14.02 4.79 16.64
N GLU A 195 14.10 5.05 17.94
CA GLU A 195 15.38 5.21 18.63
C GLU A 195 16.20 3.93 18.57
N GLU A 196 15.61 2.79 18.92
CA GLU A 196 16.28 1.48 18.91
C GLU A 196 16.90 1.20 17.54
N LEU A 197 16.12 1.31 16.46
CA LEU A 197 16.63 1.04 15.12
C LEU A 197 17.65 2.07 14.65
N TRP A 198 17.47 3.34 15.02
CA TRP A 198 18.39 4.41 14.66
C TRP A 198 19.77 4.21 15.26
N GLN A 199 19.86 3.70 16.48
CA GLN A 199 21.14 3.32 17.09
C GLN A 199 21.89 2.23 16.32
N HIS A 200 21.16 1.39 15.55
CA HIS A 200 21.73 0.27 14.79
C HIS A 200 21.94 0.54 13.30
N ILE A 201 21.49 1.69 12.76
CA ILE A 201 21.74 2.04 11.35
C ILE A 201 23.22 2.27 11.10
N TYR A 202 23.84 3.08 11.94
CA TYR A 202 25.26 3.44 11.90
C TYR A 202 25.89 3.28 13.29
N ASP A 203 27.22 3.19 13.34
CA ASP A 203 27.93 3.26 14.61
C ASP A 203 27.72 4.65 15.25
N ARG A 204 27.19 4.68 16.46
CA ARG A 204 26.86 5.89 17.22
C ARG A 204 27.79 6.02 18.43
N LYS A 205 28.03 7.25 18.84
CA LYS A 205 28.73 7.53 20.10
C LYS A 205 27.77 7.38 21.27
N GLU A 206 28.30 7.02 22.41
CA GLU A 206 27.51 6.99 23.65
C GLU A 206 26.86 8.35 23.92
N GLY A 207 25.55 8.35 24.21
CA GLY A 207 24.76 9.55 24.46
C GLY A 207 24.16 10.23 23.22
N GLU A 208 24.47 9.76 21.99
CA GLU A 208 23.73 10.22 20.81
C GLU A 208 22.31 9.66 20.82
N SER A 209 21.33 10.52 20.54
CA SER A 209 19.90 10.16 20.49
C SER A 209 19.23 10.77 19.27
N LEU A 210 18.31 10.01 18.69
CA LEU A 210 17.45 10.46 17.58
C LEU A 210 16.61 11.68 17.98
N MET A 211 16.21 11.78 19.25
CA MET A 211 15.38 12.85 19.79
C MET A 211 15.92 14.25 19.50
N VAL A 212 17.25 14.42 19.44
CA VAL A 212 17.91 15.72 19.22
C VAL A 212 18.44 15.91 17.80
N GLN A 213 18.14 14.97 16.90
CA GLN A 213 18.63 15.05 15.53
C GLN A 213 17.77 15.97 14.66
N GLN A 214 18.43 16.63 13.72
CA GLN A 214 17.75 17.48 12.75
C GLN A 214 17.22 16.61 11.59
N LEU A 215 16.06 16.99 11.07
CA LEU A 215 15.48 16.40 9.87
C LEU A 215 16.09 17.08 8.63
N ASN A 216 16.94 16.37 7.90
CA ASN A 216 17.62 16.86 6.70
C ASN A 216 17.13 16.08 5.47
N ILE A 217 15.93 16.39 5.02
CA ILE A 217 15.35 15.79 3.80
C ILE A 217 15.54 16.78 2.64
N PRO A 218 16.01 16.34 1.48
CA PRO A 218 16.03 17.15 0.26
C PRO A 218 14.64 17.69 -0.03
N THR A 219 14.56 18.97 -0.39
CA THR A 219 13.28 19.64 -0.73
C THR A 219 12.92 19.48 -2.20
N ALA A 220 13.86 19.05 -3.05
CA ALA A 220 13.65 18.87 -4.47
C ALA A 220 12.83 17.59 -4.72
N CYS A 221 11.65 17.77 -5.31
CA CYS A 221 10.79 16.67 -5.76
C CYS A 221 10.72 16.68 -7.29
N ASN A 222 11.08 15.59 -7.92
CA ASN A 222 10.85 15.39 -9.35
C ASN A 222 9.43 14.83 -9.55
N GLU A 223 8.47 15.73 -9.77
CA GLU A 223 7.07 15.33 -9.98
C GLU A 223 6.85 14.45 -11.21
N ILE A 224 7.73 14.54 -12.21
CA ILE A 224 7.63 13.74 -13.44
C ILE A 224 7.86 12.27 -13.10
N ILE A 225 8.97 11.97 -12.41
CA ILE A 225 9.30 10.58 -12.02
C ILE A 225 8.23 9.98 -11.09
N VAL A 226 7.65 10.80 -10.21
CA VAL A 226 6.57 10.38 -9.31
C VAL A 226 5.31 10.01 -10.11
N LYS A 227 4.91 10.84 -11.09
CA LYS A 227 3.73 10.57 -11.94
C LYS A 227 3.95 9.38 -12.87
N GLU A 228 5.14 9.27 -13.48
CA GLU A 228 5.48 8.11 -14.32
C GLU A 228 5.41 6.81 -13.53
N PHE A 229 5.89 6.81 -12.29
CA PHE A 229 5.87 5.59 -11.48
C PHE A 229 4.45 5.15 -11.09
N GLU A 230 3.48 6.05 -10.96
CA GLU A 230 2.07 5.63 -10.77
C GLU A 230 1.58 4.79 -11.96
N VAL A 231 1.91 5.20 -13.19
CA VAL A 231 1.60 4.41 -14.40
C VAL A 231 2.36 3.08 -14.39
N VAL A 232 3.62 3.07 -13.95
CA VAL A 232 4.41 1.84 -13.79
C VAL A 232 3.75 0.86 -12.83
N LYS A 233 3.22 1.33 -11.71
CA LYS A 233 2.46 0.49 -10.75
C LYS A 233 1.25 -0.17 -11.41
N GLU A 234 0.52 0.56 -12.26
CA GLU A 234 -0.62 0.03 -13.01
C GLU A 234 -0.17 -1.02 -14.04
N VAL A 235 0.92 -0.77 -14.78
CA VAL A 235 1.48 -1.74 -15.74
C VAL A 235 1.88 -3.04 -15.03
N ILE A 236 2.61 -2.95 -13.92
CA ILE A 236 2.99 -4.11 -13.11
C ILE A 236 1.76 -4.85 -12.59
N GLY A 237 0.73 -4.11 -12.15
CA GLY A 237 -0.56 -4.65 -11.73
C GLY A 237 -1.25 -5.45 -12.85
N GLY A 238 -1.29 -4.89 -14.07
CA GLY A 238 -1.83 -5.53 -15.27
C GLY A 238 -1.10 -6.84 -15.60
N ILE A 239 0.23 -6.83 -15.61
CA ILE A 239 1.05 -8.04 -15.84
C ILE A 239 0.77 -9.12 -14.79
N ARG A 240 0.72 -8.74 -13.50
CA ARG A 240 0.40 -9.67 -12.40
C ARG A 240 -1.01 -10.25 -12.54
N THR A 241 -1.96 -9.45 -13.00
CA THR A 241 -3.34 -9.89 -13.26
C THR A 241 -3.40 -10.92 -14.38
N ILE A 242 -2.70 -10.70 -15.50
CA ILE A 242 -2.60 -11.70 -16.58
C ILE A 242 -1.97 -12.99 -16.08
N ARG A 243 -0.85 -12.91 -15.31
CA ARG A 243 -0.23 -14.09 -14.70
C ARG A 243 -1.22 -14.89 -13.86
N LEU A 244 -1.99 -14.20 -13.01
CA LEU A 244 -2.99 -14.84 -12.15
C LEU A 244 -4.11 -15.49 -12.97
N GLN A 245 -4.68 -14.77 -13.94
CA GLN A 245 -5.78 -15.26 -14.78
C GLN A 245 -5.38 -16.47 -15.62
N LYS A 246 -4.12 -16.49 -16.08
CA LYS A 246 -3.58 -17.55 -16.95
C LYS A 246 -2.79 -18.61 -16.18
N ASN A 247 -2.78 -18.57 -14.85
CA ASN A 247 -2.01 -19.47 -13.96
C ASN A 247 -0.51 -19.56 -14.31
N ILE A 248 0.08 -18.47 -14.80
CA ILE A 248 1.50 -18.40 -15.12
C ILE A 248 2.29 -18.15 -13.84
N VAL A 249 3.16 -19.10 -13.48
CA VAL A 249 3.98 -18.98 -12.26
C VAL A 249 4.99 -17.85 -12.38
N GLN A 250 5.36 -17.26 -11.25
CA GLN A 250 6.27 -16.10 -11.21
C GLN A 250 7.68 -16.40 -11.80
N LYS A 251 8.08 -17.68 -11.85
CA LYS A 251 9.37 -18.12 -12.40
C LYS A 251 9.42 -18.04 -13.92
N GLU A 252 8.27 -18.15 -14.60
CA GLU A 252 8.20 -18.05 -16.05
C GLU A 252 8.59 -16.65 -16.50
N THR A 253 9.49 -16.57 -17.46
CA THR A 253 9.89 -15.31 -18.08
C THR A 253 8.90 -14.95 -19.18
N LEU A 254 8.43 -13.70 -19.18
CA LEU A 254 7.46 -13.21 -20.15
C LEU A 254 8.08 -12.13 -21.04
N GLU A 255 7.50 -11.94 -22.22
CA GLU A 255 7.72 -10.79 -23.08
C GLU A 255 6.55 -9.82 -22.93
N LEU A 256 6.84 -8.51 -22.93
CA LEU A 256 5.81 -7.49 -22.90
C LEU A 256 5.86 -6.69 -24.19
N GLN A 257 4.76 -6.65 -24.91
CA GLN A 257 4.56 -5.80 -26.08
C GLN A 257 3.75 -4.55 -25.66
N VAL A 258 4.20 -3.39 -26.13
CA VAL A 258 3.51 -2.11 -25.94
C VAL A 258 3.05 -1.65 -27.32
N VAL A 259 1.75 -1.55 -27.52
CA VAL A 259 1.21 -1.11 -28.81
C VAL A 259 1.35 0.39 -28.94
N GLY A 260 2.20 0.81 -29.88
CA GLY A 260 2.56 2.21 -30.09
C GLY A 260 3.74 2.68 -29.24
N VAL A 261 3.63 3.88 -28.66
CA VAL A 261 4.69 4.49 -27.86
C VAL A 261 4.59 4.05 -26.41
N ASN A 262 5.70 3.60 -25.83
CA ASN A 262 5.76 3.28 -24.40
C ASN A 262 5.93 4.55 -23.56
N PRO A 263 4.91 4.99 -22.82
CA PRO A 263 4.97 6.24 -22.05
C PRO A 263 5.87 6.15 -20.81
N VAL A 264 6.24 4.94 -20.39
CA VAL A 264 7.07 4.67 -19.20
C VAL A 264 8.36 3.93 -19.54
N ALA A 265 8.89 4.13 -20.74
CA ALA A 265 10.09 3.45 -21.23
C ALA A 265 11.31 3.63 -20.29
N THR A 266 11.42 4.77 -19.61
CA THR A 266 12.43 5.06 -18.59
C THR A 266 12.46 3.98 -17.50
N PHE A 267 11.31 3.44 -17.11
CA PHE A 267 11.18 2.43 -16.07
C PHE A 267 11.22 0.98 -16.58
N ASN A 268 11.52 0.75 -17.85
CA ASN A 268 11.65 -0.62 -18.38
C ASN A 268 12.55 -1.52 -17.51
N PRO A 269 13.72 -1.08 -16.99
CA PRO A 269 14.56 -1.90 -16.14
C PRO A 269 13.85 -2.36 -14.84
N VAL A 270 13.02 -1.49 -14.26
CA VAL A 270 12.24 -1.79 -13.05
C VAL A 270 11.11 -2.78 -13.36
N ILE A 271 10.34 -2.54 -14.42
CA ILE A 271 9.24 -3.42 -14.85
C ILE A 271 9.79 -4.80 -15.19
N THR A 272 10.89 -4.87 -15.95
CA THR A 272 11.59 -6.11 -16.30
C THR A 272 11.95 -6.92 -15.06
N LYS A 273 12.56 -6.28 -14.07
CA LYS A 273 12.96 -6.94 -12.82
C LYS A 273 11.76 -7.43 -12.01
N LEU A 274 10.76 -6.57 -11.77
CA LEU A 274 9.63 -6.88 -10.88
C LEU A 274 8.64 -7.87 -11.49
N CYS A 275 8.60 -7.95 -12.81
CA CYS A 275 7.69 -8.83 -13.54
C CYS A 275 8.37 -10.06 -14.16
N ASN A 276 9.70 -10.22 -13.98
CA ASN A 276 10.48 -11.28 -14.61
C ASN A 276 10.24 -11.33 -16.13
N LEU A 277 10.60 -10.22 -16.82
CA LEU A 277 10.46 -10.12 -18.28
C LEU A 277 11.79 -10.36 -18.96
N SER A 278 11.77 -10.93 -20.17
CA SER A 278 12.93 -11.02 -21.07
C SER A 278 13.11 -9.76 -21.90
N SER A 279 11.98 -9.19 -22.35
CA SER A 279 11.99 -7.96 -23.17
C SER A 279 10.74 -7.11 -22.94
N ILE A 280 10.85 -5.84 -23.29
CA ILE A 280 9.72 -4.90 -23.43
C ILE A 280 9.89 -4.23 -24.77
N GLU A 281 8.99 -4.48 -25.71
CA GLU A 281 9.09 -4.03 -27.08
C GLU A 281 7.89 -3.20 -27.51
N ALA A 282 8.16 -2.06 -28.16
CA ALA A 282 7.11 -1.29 -28.82
C ALA A 282 6.77 -1.96 -30.16
N VAL A 283 5.49 -2.22 -30.39
CA VAL A 283 4.97 -2.90 -31.59
C VAL A 283 3.84 -2.09 -32.21
N GLU A 284 3.65 -2.22 -33.52
CA GLU A 284 2.47 -1.63 -34.19
C GLU A 284 1.18 -2.41 -33.88
N ASN A 285 1.29 -3.73 -33.84
CA ASN A 285 0.18 -4.64 -33.53
C ASN A 285 0.66 -5.71 -32.55
N LYS A 286 -0.18 -6.08 -31.60
CA LYS A 286 0.11 -7.17 -30.68
C LYS A 286 0.11 -8.53 -31.40
N ALA A 287 0.86 -9.47 -30.87
CA ALA A 287 0.85 -10.86 -31.35
C ALA A 287 -0.52 -11.53 -31.14
N ASP A 288 -0.91 -12.41 -32.06
CA ASP A 288 -2.14 -13.20 -31.92
C ASP A 288 -2.07 -14.09 -30.68
N GLY A 289 -3.22 -14.26 -30.02
CA GLY A 289 -3.30 -15.07 -28.78
C GLY A 289 -2.65 -14.42 -27.56
N SER A 290 -2.35 -13.12 -27.59
CA SER A 290 -1.83 -12.40 -26.43
C SER A 290 -2.91 -12.11 -25.39
N GLY A 291 -2.55 -12.22 -24.12
CA GLY A 291 -3.31 -11.58 -23.03
C GLY A 291 -3.01 -10.08 -23.01
N SER A 292 -4.03 -9.21 -23.04
CA SER A 292 -3.81 -7.77 -23.08
C SER A 292 -4.59 -7.01 -22.01
N PHE A 293 -4.10 -5.81 -21.68
CA PHE A 293 -4.75 -4.87 -20.78
C PHE A 293 -4.45 -3.42 -21.22
N MET A 294 -5.32 -2.49 -20.80
CA MET A 294 -5.21 -1.07 -21.13
C MET A 294 -4.79 -0.28 -19.90
N ILE A 295 -3.83 0.65 -20.09
CA ILE A 295 -3.51 1.69 -19.11
C ILE A 295 -3.63 3.04 -19.84
N GLY A 296 -4.62 3.83 -19.44
CA GLY A 296 -4.98 5.02 -20.20
C GLY A 296 -5.35 4.65 -21.64
N THR A 297 -4.61 5.19 -22.60
CA THR A 297 -4.79 4.92 -24.05
C THR A 297 -3.80 3.91 -24.61
N THR A 298 -2.87 3.39 -23.80
CA THR A 298 -1.83 2.47 -24.23
C THR A 298 -2.25 1.02 -23.97
N GLU A 299 -2.17 0.16 -24.99
CA GLU A 299 -2.39 -1.27 -24.85
C GLU A 299 -1.07 -1.97 -24.57
N TYR A 300 -1.08 -2.83 -23.55
CA TYR A 300 -0.01 -3.73 -23.18
C TYR A 300 -0.45 -5.16 -23.44
N ALA A 301 0.41 -5.97 -24.07
CA ALA A 301 0.10 -7.32 -24.44
C ALA A 301 1.23 -8.29 -24.04
N ILE A 302 0.87 -9.46 -23.60
CA ILE A 302 1.79 -10.54 -23.27
C ILE A 302 1.51 -11.68 -24.23
N PRO A 303 2.43 -12.02 -25.16
CA PRO A 303 2.31 -13.18 -26.01
C PRO A 303 2.26 -14.44 -25.16
N LEU A 304 1.18 -15.20 -25.26
CA LEU A 304 0.97 -16.37 -24.41
C LEU A 304 1.49 -17.67 -25.05
N GLY A 305 1.51 -17.75 -26.37
CA GLY A 305 2.14 -18.85 -27.11
C GLY A 305 1.96 -20.22 -26.45
N ASN A 306 3.07 -20.92 -26.22
CA ASN A 306 3.11 -22.22 -25.56
C ASN A 306 3.04 -22.17 -24.02
N LEU A 307 2.88 -20.98 -23.43
CA LEU A 307 2.83 -20.79 -21.97
C LEU A 307 1.49 -21.23 -21.36
N ILE A 308 0.48 -21.41 -22.21
CA ILE A 308 -0.83 -21.90 -21.80
C ILE A 308 -0.96 -23.33 -22.24
N ASN A 309 -1.22 -24.25 -21.32
CA ASN A 309 -1.72 -25.55 -21.68
C ASN A 309 -3.18 -25.38 -22.17
N THR A 310 -3.33 -25.20 -23.46
CA THR A 310 -4.61 -24.90 -24.12
C THR A 310 -5.67 -25.94 -23.77
N GLU A 311 -5.28 -27.22 -23.57
CA GLU A 311 -6.18 -28.28 -23.17
C GLU A 311 -6.69 -28.12 -21.74
N GLU A 312 -5.82 -27.73 -20.77
CA GLU A 312 -6.25 -27.51 -19.40
C GLU A 312 -7.09 -26.24 -19.26
N GLU A 313 -6.77 -25.20 -20.01
CA GLU A 313 -7.55 -23.95 -19.99
C GLU A 313 -8.92 -24.16 -20.64
N LEU A 314 -8.97 -24.89 -21.72
CA LEU A 314 -10.22 -25.30 -22.39
C LEU A 314 -11.09 -26.12 -21.43
N ALA A 315 -10.51 -27.11 -20.75
CA ALA A 315 -11.23 -27.95 -19.79
C ALA A 315 -11.79 -27.13 -18.61
N LYS A 316 -11.05 -26.12 -18.13
CA LYS A 316 -11.54 -25.21 -17.08
C LYS A 316 -12.69 -24.36 -17.59
N LEU A 317 -12.55 -23.72 -18.74
CA LEU A 317 -13.60 -22.88 -19.32
C LEU A 317 -14.87 -23.68 -19.63
N GLU A 318 -14.73 -24.93 -20.10
CA GLU A 318 -15.87 -25.82 -20.31
C GLU A 318 -16.53 -26.26 -19.00
N ALA A 319 -15.75 -26.48 -17.94
CA ALA A 319 -16.28 -26.77 -16.60
C ALA A 319 -17.03 -25.58 -16.03
N ASP A 320 -16.46 -24.36 -16.14
CA ASP A 320 -17.09 -23.11 -15.69
C ASP A 320 -18.36 -22.80 -16.49
N LEU A 321 -18.36 -23.04 -17.80
CA LEU A 321 -19.52 -22.90 -18.66
C LEU A 321 -20.64 -23.83 -18.19
N LYS A 322 -20.33 -25.10 -17.95
CA LYS A 322 -21.29 -26.07 -17.45
C LYS A 322 -21.86 -25.69 -16.08
N TYR A 323 -21.01 -25.16 -15.19
CA TYR A 323 -21.46 -24.68 -13.89
C TYR A 323 -22.42 -23.48 -14.04
N GLN A 324 -22.08 -22.49 -14.88
CA GLN A 324 -22.91 -21.30 -15.09
C GLN A 324 -24.22 -21.64 -15.80
N GLU A 325 -24.22 -22.58 -16.75
CA GLU A 325 -25.45 -23.07 -17.39
C GLU A 325 -26.35 -23.79 -16.38
N GLY A 326 -25.79 -24.62 -15.48
CA GLY A 326 -26.54 -25.25 -14.40
C GLY A 326 -27.10 -24.23 -13.40
N PHE A 327 -26.33 -23.19 -13.07
CA PHE A 327 -26.78 -22.10 -12.23
C PHE A 327 -27.94 -21.33 -12.86
N LEU A 328 -27.81 -20.95 -14.15
CA LEU A 328 -28.87 -20.28 -14.93
C LEU A 328 -30.16 -21.10 -14.94
N GLN A 329 -30.06 -22.42 -15.18
CA GLN A 329 -31.23 -23.28 -15.15
C GLN A 329 -31.91 -23.27 -13.77
N SER A 330 -31.14 -23.26 -12.69
CA SER A 330 -31.71 -23.20 -11.35
C SER A 330 -32.44 -21.89 -11.05
N VAL A 331 -31.90 -20.76 -11.56
CA VAL A 331 -32.53 -19.43 -11.44
C VAL A 331 -33.80 -19.36 -12.30
N LEU A 332 -33.75 -19.83 -13.53
CA LEU A 332 -34.92 -19.90 -14.44
C LEU A 332 -36.03 -20.76 -13.84
N LYS A 333 -35.70 -21.92 -13.26
CA LYS A 333 -36.67 -22.78 -12.57
C LYS A 333 -37.36 -22.11 -11.41
N LYS A 334 -36.66 -21.23 -10.66
CA LYS A 334 -37.25 -20.41 -9.59
C LYS A 334 -38.15 -19.33 -10.17
N LEU A 335 -37.71 -18.63 -11.22
CA LEU A 335 -38.47 -17.55 -11.86
C LEU A 335 -39.70 -18.06 -12.64
N SER A 336 -39.69 -19.34 -13.12
CA SER A 336 -40.84 -19.98 -13.76
C SER A 336 -41.87 -20.58 -12.76
N ASN A 337 -41.55 -20.61 -11.46
CA ASN A 337 -42.45 -21.10 -10.43
C ASN A 337 -43.50 -20.02 -10.06
N GLU A 338 -44.70 -20.13 -10.57
CA GLU A 338 -45.80 -19.19 -10.29
C GLU A 338 -46.06 -18.96 -8.78
N LYS A 339 -45.91 -20.01 -7.95
CA LYS A 339 -46.08 -19.92 -6.49
C LYS A 339 -44.97 -19.11 -5.82
N PHE A 340 -43.76 -19.12 -6.40
CA PHE A 340 -42.65 -18.30 -5.93
C PHE A 340 -42.84 -16.85 -6.36
N VAL A 341 -43.11 -16.61 -7.63
CA VAL A 341 -43.24 -15.26 -8.20
C VAL A 341 -44.43 -14.51 -7.61
N SER A 342 -45.53 -15.19 -7.31
CA SER A 342 -46.72 -14.56 -6.72
C SER A 342 -46.62 -14.26 -5.22
N LYS A 343 -45.71 -14.91 -4.49
CA LYS A 343 -45.62 -14.77 -3.02
C LYS A 343 -44.32 -14.09 -2.55
N ALA A 344 -43.27 -14.04 -3.39
CA ALA A 344 -41.99 -13.44 -3.02
C ALA A 344 -42.06 -11.89 -3.07
N PRO A 345 -41.38 -11.19 -2.17
CA PRO A 345 -41.22 -9.74 -2.22
C PRO A 345 -40.56 -9.29 -3.54
N ALA A 346 -40.95 -8.13 -4.08
CA ALA A 346 -40.45 -7.60 -5.34
C ALA A 346 -38.92 -7.53 -5.42
N ASN A 347 -38.26 -7.11 -4.33
CA ASN A 347 -36.80 -7.04 -4.25
C ASN A 347 -36.12 -8.42 -4.44
N VAL A 348 -36.76 -9.51 -4.01
CA VAL A 348 -36.22 -10.86 -4.16
C VAL A 348 -36.35 -11.33 -5.63
N ILE A 349 -37.45 -10.98 -6.28
CA ILE A 349 -37.65 -11.27 -7.70
C ILE A 349 -36.64 -10.49 -8.57
N ASP A 350 -36.42 -9.21 -8.23
CA ASP A 350 -35.45 -8.38 -8.95
C ASP A 350 -34.00 -8.88 -8.75
N MET A 351 -33.66 -9.38 -7.56
CA MET A 351 -32.39 -10.03 -7.33
C MET A 351 -32.21 -11.31 -8.16
N GLU A 352 -33.23 -12.15 -8.29
CA GLU A 352 -33.15 -13.36 -9.11
C GLU A 352 -33.07 -13.01 -10.61
N ARG A 353 -33.76 -11.97 -11.08
CA ARG A 353 -33.61 -11.46 -12.46
C ARG A 353 -32.21 -10.91 -12.73
N LYS A 354 -31.63 -10.19 -11.77
CA LYS A 354 -30.24 -9.73 -11.88
C LYS A 354 -29.27 -10.91 -11.97
N LYS A 355 -29.44 -11.95 -11.15
CA LYS A 355 -28.64 -13.17 -11.23
C LYS A 355 -28.78 -13.88 -12.59
N GLN A 356 -29.95 -13.86 -13.18
CA GLN A 356 -30.19 -14.36 -14.53
C GLN A 356 -29.36 -13.60 -15.56
N ALA A 357 -29.47 -12.26 -15.59
CA ALA A 357 -28.75 -11.41 -16.52
C ALA A 357 -27.23 -11.55 -16.37
N ASP A 358 -26.73 -11.59 -15.12
CA ASP A 358 -25.31 -11.80 -14.82
C ASP A 358 -24.81 -13.17 -15.30
N ALA A 359 -25.60 -14.23 -15.13
CA ALA A 359 -25.27 -15.57 -15.58
C ALA A 359 -25.28 -15.67 -17.12
N GLU A 360 -26.26 -15.09 -17.80
CA GLU A 360 -26.34 -15.04 -19.27
C GLU A 360 -25.14 -14.30 -19.86
N SER A 361 -24.74 -13.16 -19.28
CA SER A 361 -23.57 -12.40 -19.70
C SER A 361 -22.27 -13.21 -19.53
N LYS A 362 -22.11 -13.89 -18.39
CA LYS A 362 -20.95 -14.77 -18.14
C LYS A 362 -20.89 -15.95 -19.10
N ILE A 363 -22.02 -16.58 -19.40
CA ILE A 363 -22.10 -17.69 -20.36
C ILE A 363 -21.69 -17.22 -21.76
N ALA A 364 -22.13 -16.04 -22.19
CA ALA A 364 -21.75 -15.45 -23.47
C ALA A 364 -20.22 -15.25 -23.55
N SER A 365 -19.65 -14.61 -22.54
CA SER A 365 -18.20 -14.37 -22.45
C SER A 365 -17.38 -15.66 -22.42
N LEU A 366 -17.83 -16.69 -21.68
CA LEU A 366 -17.16 -18.01 -21.66
C LEU A 366 -17.20 -18.69 -23.00
N LYS A 367 -18.34 -18.63 -23.73
CA LYS A 367 -18.46 -19.22 -25.08
C LYS A 367 -17.55 -18.52 -26.10
N GLU A 368 -17.42 -17.19 -26.02
CA GLU A 368 -16.48 -16.46 -26.86
C GLU A 368 -15.03 -16.84 -26.55
N SER A 369 -14.67 -16.96 -25.26
CA SER A 369 -13.32 -17.38 -24.84
C SER A 369 -12.98 -18.78 -25.31
N ILE A 370 -13.92 -19.74 -25.22
CA ILE A 370 -13.75 -21.11 -25.71
C ILE A 370 -13.59 -21.13 -27.24
N ALA A 371 -14.37 -20.31 -27.96
CA ALA A 371 -14.29 -20.23 -29.42
C ALA A 371 -12.96 -19.62 -29.90
N ALA A 372 -12.39 -18.66 -29.12
CA ALA A 372 -11.08 -18.05 -29.38
C ALA A 372 -9.92 -19.04 -29.17
N LEU A 373 -10.03 -19.93 -28.18
CA LEU A 373 -9.00 -20.94 -27.88
C LEU A 373 -9.04 -22.16 -28.81
N LYS A 374 -10.18 -22.43 -29.51
CA LYS A 374 -10.34 -23.54 -30.48
C LYS A 374 -9.94 -23.14 -31.90
N LYS A 375 -9.61 -21.88 -32.15
CA LYS A 375 -9.08 -21.40 -33.43
C LYS A 375 -7.56 -21.52 -33.46
#